data_9fadc25f70eac07b7fdfb3dca5572730
#
_entry.id   9fadc25f70eac07b7fdfb3dca5572730
#
_cell.length_a   1.000
_cell.length_b   1.000
_cell.length_c   1.000
_cell.angle_alpha   90.00
_cell.angle_beta   90.00
_cell.angle_gamma   90.00
#
_symmetry.space_group_name_H-M   'P 1'
#
loop_
_entity.id
_entity.type
_entity.pdbx_description
1 polymer ?
#
loop_
_entity_poly.entity_id
_entity_poly.type
_entity_poly.pdbx_seq_one_letter_code
_entity_poly.pdbx_strand_id
1 'polypeptide(L)'
;GYAGLQLLYEANPDIIKIDRFFIAEVHDDQTKKLFVTNLVHMAHTMGILVIAEGVESPLEFYTCREVGCDLVQGYLVQKPQTELPLLSSSYHSVRQLVKDDRRRYQNTRERILRWMNYTEPLDLDAPILSVLNRFRQSVSAHFFPVVNELGEPIGILRERDMKNWVYSPFGISL
;
A
#
# COMPACT_ATOMS: atom_id res chain seq x y z
N GLY A 1 15.92 -11.07 -18.60
CA GLY A 1 16.59 -10.00 -19.22
C GLY A 1 15.73 -8.79 -19.51
N TYR A 2 16.23 -7.87 -20.26
CA TYR A 2 15.57 -6.60 -20.64
C TYR A 2 14.15 -6.77 -21.21
N ALA A 3 13.88 -7.87 -21.94
CA ALA A 3 12.60 -8.12 -22.59
C ALA A 3 11.40 -8.21 -21.62
N GLY A 4 11.59 -8.75 -20.42
CA GLY A 4 10.48 -8.88 -19.46
C GLY A 4 10.06 -7.56 -18.82
N LEU A 5 11.03 -6.71 -18.46
CA LEU A 5 10.75 -5.38 -17.89
C LEU A 5 10.23 -4.41 -18.96
N GLN A 6 10.77 -4.50 -20.18
CA GLN A 6 10.26 -3.72 -21.31
C GLN A 6 8.83 -4.09 -21.63
N LEU A 7 8.50 -5.39 -21.65
CA LEU A 7 7.14 -5.87 -21.89
C LEU A 7 6.18 -5.38 -20.79
N LEU A 8 6.62 -5.40 -19.51
CA LEU A 8 5.81 -4.90 -18.40
C LEU A 8 5.52 -3.40 -18.58
N TYR A 9 6.52 -2.61 -18.97
CA TYR A 9 6.36 -1.18 -19.20
C TYR A 9 5.43 -0.88 -20.39
N GLU A 10 5.61 -1.58 -21.51
CA GLU A 10 4.82 -1.38 -22.73
C GLU A 10 3.38 -1.89 -22.61
N ALA A 11 3.17 -3.03 -21.94
CA ALA A 11 1.85 -3.64 -21.79
C ALA A 11 0.99 -2.92 -20.75
N ASN A 12 1.61 -2.26 -19.76
CA ASN A 12 0.95 -1.58 -18.65
C ASN A 12 -0.25 -2.38 -18.08
N PRO A 13 -0.03 -3.62 -17.60
CA PRO A 13 -1.11 -4.50 -17.19
C PRO A 13 -1.73 -4.04 -15.86
N ASP A 14 -2.99 -4.36 -15.62
CA ASP A 14 -3.64 -4.15 -14.33
C ASP A 14 -3.15 -5.15 -13.27
N ILE A 15 -2.73 -6.33 -13.71
CA ILE A 15 -2.35 -7.45 -12.83
C ILE A 15 -1.15 -8.18 -13.42
N ILE A 16 -0.19 -8.54 -12.56
CA ILE A 16 0.89 -9.46 -12.89
C ILE A 16 0.83 -10.72 -12.01
N LYS A 17 1.36 -11.81 -12.54
CA LYS A 17 1.44 -13.10 -11.83
C LYS A 17 2.90 -13.47 -11.64
N ILE A 18 3.28 -13.73 -10.41
CA ILE A 18 4.63 -14.22 -10.06
C ILE A 18 4.60 -15.74 -10.12
N ASP A 19 5.42 -16.29 -11.02
CA ASP A 19 5.50 -17.72 -11.26
C ASP A 19 5.88 -18.51 -9.99
N ARG A 20 5.38 -19.74 -9.92
CA ARG A 20 5.65 -20.68 -8.83
C ARG A 20 7.14 -20.86 -8.54
N PHE A 21 8.00 -20.77 -9.53
CA PHE A 21 9.45 -20.89 -9.35
C PHE A 21 9.97 -19.92 -8.26
N PHE A 22 9.44 -18.71 -8.20
CA PHE A 22 9.82 -17.71 -7.19
C PHE A 22 9.04 -17.86 -5.87
N ILE A 23 7.89 -18.53 -5.89
CA ILE A 23 7.01 -18.66 -4.73
C ILE A 23 7.29 -19.93 -3.94
N ALA A 24 7.64 -21.03 -4.63
CA ALA A 24 7.97 -22.28 -3.97
C ALA A 24 9.14 -22.08 -3.00
N GLU A 25 8.92 -22.45 -1.71
CA GLU A 25 9.91 -22.33 -0.62
C GLU A 25 10.43 -20.90 -0.38
N VAL A 26 9.68 -19.88 -0.78
CA VAL A 26 10.06 -18.47 -0.62
C VAL A 26 10.30 -18.06 0.84
N HIS A 27 9.75 -18.81 1.79
CA HIS A 27 9.95 -18.59 3.22
C HIS A 27 11.37 -18.95 3.71
N ASP A 28 12.03 -19.87 3.03
CA ASP A 28 13.40 -20.35 3.38
C ASP A 28 14.48 -19.76 2.46
N ASP A 29 14.12 -19.27 1.28
CA ASP A 29 15.05 -18.68 0.32
C ASP A 29 15.02 -17.14 0.39
N GLN A 30 16.04 -16.58 1.05
CA GLN A 30 16.17 -15.12 1.20
C GLN A 30 16.35 -14.40 -0.15
N THR A 31 16.96 -15.04 -1.14
CA THR A 31 17.15 -14.46 -2.48
C THR A 31 15.83 -14.34 -3.21
N LYS A 32 15.03 -15.41 -3.20
CA LYS A 32 13.66 -15.40 -3.74
C LYS A 32 12.80 -14.36 -3.02
N LYS A 33 12.84 -14.33 -1.68
CA LYS A 33 12.08 -13.38 -0.88
C LYS A 33 12.43 -11.93 -1.24
N LEU A 34 13.73 -11.63 -1.37
CA LEU A 34 14.19 -10.30 -1.80
C LEU A 34 13.72 -9.94 -3.21
N PHE A 35 13.84 -10.90 -4.15
CA PHE A 35 13.39 -10.71 -5.53
C PHE A 35 11.89 -10.42 -5.59
N VAL A 36 11.06 -11.25 -4.93
CA VAL A 36 9.59 -11.07 -4.89
C VAL A 36 9.23 -9.75 -4.23
N THR A 37 9.89 -9.38 -3.13
CA THR A 37 9.64 -8.09 -2.45
C THR A 37 9.87 -6.90 -3.39
N ASN A 38 10.98 -6.89 -4.13
CA ASN A 38 11.27 -5.79 -5.06
C ASN A 38 10.31 -5.76 -6.25
N LEU A 39 9.94 -6.93 -6.77
CA LEU A 39 8.97 -7.03 -7.87
C LEU A 39 7.59 -6.50 -7.45
N VAL A 40 7.11 -6.90 -6.27
CA VAL A 40 5.85 -6.40 -5.69
C VAL A 40 5.90 -4.89 -5.49
N HIS A 41 6.98 -4.37 -4.92
CA HIS A 41 7.14 -2.93 -4.73
C HIS A 41 7.11 -2.15 -6.05
N MET A 42 7.80 -2.63 -7.05
CA MET A 42 7.80 -2.03 -8.39
C MET A 42 6.39 -2.06 -9.01
N ALA A 43 5.70 -3.20 -8.94
CA ALA A 43 4.33 -3.34 -9.44
C ALA A 43 3.38 -2.34 -8.77
N HIS A 44 3.41 -2.26 -7.44
CA HIS A 44 2.57 -1.33 -6.68
C HIS A 44 2.87 0.14 -7.00
N THR A 45 4.15 0.50 -7.24
CA THR A 45 4.52 1.85 -7.67
C THR A 45 3.91 2.21 -9.03
N MET A 46 3.69 1.21 -9.89
CA MET A 46 3.01 1.36 -11.19
C MET A 46 1.47 1.22 -11.09
N GLY A 47 0.92 0.96 -9.91
CA GLY A 47 -0.52 0.73 -9.72
C GLY A 47 -1.00 -0.67 -10.13
N ILE A 48 -0.09 -1.64 -10.26
CA ILE A 48 -0.35 -3.00 -10.75
C ILE A 48 -0.54 -3.94 -9.56
N LEU A 49 -1.59 -4.76 -9.58
CA LEU A 49 -1.83 -5.82 -8.60
C LEU A 49 -0.95 -7.05 -8.86
N VAL A 50 -0.58 -7.74 -7.78
CA VAL A 50 0.31 -8.90 -7.84
C VAL A 50 -0.37 -10.15 -7.33
N ILE A 51 -0.39 -11.21 -8.16
CA ILE A 51 -0.82 -12.55 -7.80
C ILE A 51 0.40 -13.44 -7.59
N ALA A 52 0.51 -14.10 -6.42
CA ALA A 52 1.47 -15.17 -6.21
C ALA A 52 0.88 -16.50 -6.69
N GLU A 53 1.52 -17.16 -7.67
CA GLU A 53 1.08 -18.44 -8.23
C GLU A 53 1.77 -19.62 -7.52
N GLY A 54 1.04 -20.73 -7.43
CA GLY A 54 1.56 -21.99 -6.92
C GLY A 54 1.83 -21.98 -5.42
N VAL A 55 1.07 -21.22 -4.64
CA VAL A 55 1.12 -21.25 -3.17
C VAL A 55 0.54 -22.59 -2.70
N GLU A 56 1.36 -23.43 -2.04
CA GLU A 56 0.98 -24.77 -1.60
C GLU A 56 1.04 -24.96 -0.09
N SER A 57 1.78 -24.12 0.63
CA SER A 57 1.96 -24.22 2.07
C SER A 57 1.52 -22.95 2.82
N PRO A 58 1.13 -23.07 4.12
CA PRO A 58 0.87 -21.92 4.96
C PRO A 58 2.07 -20.97 5.09
N LEU A 59 3.31 -21.49 5.10
CA LEU A 59 4.51 -20.68 5.22
C LEU A 59 4.75 -19.82 3.99
N GLU A 60 4.56 -20.38 2.78
CA GLU A 60 4.58 -19.61 1.53
C GLU A 60 3.48 -18.53 1.53
N PHE A 61 2.26 -18.89 1.93
CA PHE A 61 1.15 -17.94 2.04
C PHE A 61 1.49 -16.77 2.96
N TYR A 62 2.03 -17.04 4.15
CA TYR A 62 2.40 -15.99 5.09
C TYR A 62 3.53 -15.10 4.55
N THR A 63 4.49 -15.69 3.82
CA THR A 63 5.58 -14.93 3.21
C THR A 63 5.08 -14.08 2.05
N CYS A 64 4.20 -14.60 1.18
CA CYS A 64 3.56 -13.81 0.12
C CYS A 64 2.77 -12.62 0.69
N ARG A 65 2.07 -12.81 1.81
CA ARG A 65 1.39 -11.70 2.50
C ARG A 65 2.36 -10.70 3.10
N GLU A 66 3.46 -11.17 3.69
CA GLU A 66 4.48 -10.32 4.29
C GLU A 66 5.14 -9.41 3.25
N VAL A 67 5.49 -9.96 2.09
CA VAL A 67 6.11 -9.20 0.98
C VAL A 67 5.12 -8.31 0.24
N GLY A 68 3.81 -8.48 0.46
CA GLY A 68 2.78 -7.59 -0.05
C GLY A 68 2.04 -8.07 -1.29
N CYS A 69 2.10 -9.36 -1.66
CA CYS A 69 1.23 -9.88 -2.73
C CYS A 69 -0.24 -9.62 -2.41
N ASP A 70 -1.01 -9.15 -3.40
CA ASP A 70 -2.41 -8.78 -3.24
C ASP A 70 -3.31 -10.01 -3.24
N LEU A 71 -3.00 -10.97 -4.10
CA LEU A 71 -3.76 -12.19 -4.30
C LEU A 71 -2.85 -13.41 -4.31
N VAL A 72 -3.42 -14.58 -4.03
CA VAL A 72 -2.72 -15.87 -4.08
C VAL A 72 -3.53 -16.88 -4.88
N GLN A 73 -2.83 -17.71 -5.64
CA GLN A 73 -3.38 -18.87 -6.37
C GLN A 73 -2.49 -20.08 -6.09
N GLY A 74 -3.09 -21.25 -5.86
CA GLY A 74 -2.34 -22.48 -5.65
C GLY A 74 -3.13 -23.55 -4.92
N TYR A 75 -2.51 -24.70 -4.68
CA TYR A 75 -3.18 -25.87 -4.07
C TYR A 75 -3.56 -25.64 -2.61
N LEU A 76 -2.95 -24.69 -1.93
CA LEU A 76 -3.39 -24.27 -0.60
C LEU A 76 -4.80 -23.69 -0.63
N VAL A 77 -5.16 -22.97 -1.70
CA VAL A 77 -6.49 -22.39 -1.90
C VAL A 77 -7.44 -23.44 -2.41
N GLN A 78 -7.17 -23.94 -3.62
CA GLN A 78 -7.93 -25.02 -4.26
C GLN A 78 -7.12 -25.63 -5.40
N LYS A 79 -7.22 -26.96 -5.56
CA LYS A 79 -6.70 -27.63 -6.76
C LYS A 79 -7.53 -27.26 -7.98
N PRO A 80 -6.95 -27.28 -9.18
CA PRO A 80 -7.69 -27.05 -10.42
C PRO A 80 -8.93 -27.93 -10.52
N GLN A 81 -10.03 -27.35 -10.97
CA GLN A 81 -11.30 -28.03 -11.18
C GLN A 81 -11.69 -27.96 -12.66
N THR A 82 -12.31 -29.01 -13.15
CA THR A 82 -12.81 -29.07 -14.54
C THR A 82 -14.19 -28.44 -14.69
N GLU A 83 -14.93 -28.30 -13.60
CA GLU A 83 -16.31 -27.80 -13.60
C GLU A 83 -16.43 -26.58 -12.67
N LEU A 84 -17.04 -25.50 -13.16
CA LEU A 84 -17.25 -24.27 -12.41
C LEU A 84 -18.04 -24.47 -11.09
N PRO A 85 -19.09 -25.33 -11.02
CA PRO A 85 -19.81 -25.55 -9.76
C PRO A 85 -18.97 -26.14 -8.63
N LEU A 86 -17.81 -26.74 -8.94
CA LEU A 86 -16.87 -27.28 -7.95
C LEU A 86 -15.98 -26.21 -7.34
N LEU A 87 -16.00 -25.00 -7.89
CA LEU A 87 -15.27 -23.87 -7.31
C LEU A 87 -16.03 -23.33 -6.09
N SER A 88 -15.32 -23.20 -4.98
CA SER A 88 -15.90 -22.62 -3.77
C SER A 88 -15.99 -21.10 -3.89
N SER A 89 -17.13 -20.53 -3.47
CA SER A 89 -17.28 -19.07 -3.36
C SER A 89 -16.50 -18.47 -2.19
N SER A 90 -16.01 -19.31 -1.28
CA SER A 90 -15.18 -18.87 -0.15
C SER A 90 -14.34 -20.03 0.39
N TYR A 91 -13.12 -19.70 0.81
CA TYR A 91 -12.14 -20.66 1.31
C TYR A 91 -11.93 -20.46 2.80
N HIS A 92 -12.60 -21.31 3.61
CA HIS A 92 -12.56 -21.20 5.08
C HIS A 92 -11.15 -21.41 5.65
N SER A 93 -10.39 -22.35 5.10
CA SER A 93 -8.99 -22.61 5.47
C SER A 93 -8.10 -21.39 5.30
N VAL A 94 -8.21 -20.71 4.15
CA VAL A 94 -7.45 -19.48 3.88
C VAL A 94 -7.89 -18.35 4.81
N ARG A 95 -9.20 -18.20 5.07
CA ARG A 95 -9.70 -17.22 6.04
C ARG A 95 -9.15 -17.46 7.43
N GLN A 96 -9.01 -18.72 7.84
CA GLN A 96 -8.43 -19.06 9.14
C GLN A 96 -6.94 -18.68 9.19
N LEU A 97 -6.16 -19.01 8.14
CA LEU A 97 -4.75 -18.58 8.04
C LEU A 97 -4.61 -17.05 8.13
N VAL A 98 -5.52 -16.31 7.49
CA VAL A 98 -5.53 -14.83 7.59
C VAL A 98 -5.76 -14.35 9.02
N LYS A 99 -6.66 -15.00 9.77
CA LYS A 99 -6.94 -14.66 11.18
C LYS A 99 -5.78 -15.02 12.10
N ASP A 100 -5.14 -16.15 11.84
CA ASP A 100 -4.06 -16.67 12.69
C ASP A 100 -2.72 -15.97 12.46
N ASP A 101 -2.61 -15.23 11.37
CA ASP A 101 -1.39 -14.49 11.03
C ASP A 101 -1.23 -13.22 11.88
N ARG A 102 -0.67 -13.42 13.07
CA ARG A 102 -0.39 -12.33 14.03
C ARG A 102 0.78 -11.41 13.59
N ARG A 103 1.64 -11.85 12.65
CA ARG A 103 2.83 -11.10 12.21
C ARG A 103 2.46 -9.77 11.55
N ARG A 104 1.33 -9.70 10.87
CA ARG A 104 0.89 -8.50 10.17
C ARG A 104 0.51 -7.36 11.11
N TYR A 105 -0.04 -7.68 12.29
CA TYR A 105 -0.45 -6.66 13.26
C TYR A 105 0.76 -5.93 13.88
N GLN A 106 1.82 -6.68 14.23
CA GLN A 106 3.04 -6.09 14.77
C GLN A 106 3.80 -5.31 13.69
N ASN A 107 4.02 -5.91 12.51
CA ASN A 107 4.73 -5.25 11.41
C ASN A 107 4.00 -4.03 10.87
N THR A 108 2.67 -4.04 10.75
CA THR A 108 1.91 -2.90 10.23
C THR A 108 1.99 -1.70 11.17
N ARG A 109 1.84 -1.92 12.48
CA ARG A 109 1.96 -0.86 13.48
C ARG A 109 3.36 -0.26 13.52
N GLU A 110 4.39 -1.10 13.55
CA GLU A 110 5.79 -0.65 13.52
C GLU A 110 6.16 0.05 12.22
N ARG A 111 5.63 -0.43 11.07
CA ARG A 111 5.81 0.24 9.78
C ARG A 111 5.11 1.58 9.75
N ILE A 112 3.87 1.68 10.17
CA ILE A 112 3.15 2.96 10.26
C ILE A 112 3.92 3.91 11.17
N LEU A 113 4.37 3.48 12.35
CA LEU A 113 5.14 4.31 13.27
C LEU A 113 6.47 4.79 12.69
N ARG A 114 7.16 3.96 11.86
CA ARG A 114 8.40 4.38 11.16
C ARG A 114 8.17 5.44 10.09
N TRP A 115 7.01 5.41 9.45
CA TRP A 115 6.68 6.32 8.34
C TRP A 115 5.81 7.49 8.80
N MET A 116 5.37 7.44 10.06
CA MET A 116 4.56 8.48 10.64
C MET A 116 5.45 9.66 11.05
N ASN A 117 5.30 10.76 10.35
CA ASN A 117 5.87 12.03 10.77
C ASN A 117 4.84 12.76 11.64
N TYR A 118 5.24 13.13 12.84
CA TYR A 118 4.41 13.99 13.67
C TYR A 118 4.33 15.37 13.03
N THR A 119 3.13 15.80 12.74
CA THR A 119 2.84 17.14 12.25
C THR A 119 1.81 17.75 13.18
N GLU A 120 2.16 18.86 13.79
CA GLU A 120 1.24 19.58 14.66
C GLU A 120 0.05 20.11 13.83
N PRO A 121 -1.20 19.83 14.21
CA PRO A 121 -2.36 20.24 13.44
C PRO A 121 -2.53 21.77 13.39
N LEU A 122 -3.36 22.23 12.51
CA LEU A 122 -3.85 23.61 12.44
C LEU A 122 -5.22 23.66 13.12
N ASP A 123 -5.44 24.68 13.93
CA ASP A 123 -6.77 24.99 14.42
C ASP A 123 -7.65 25.54 13.28
N LEU A 124 -8.94 25.20 13.28
CA LEU A 124 -9.87 25.68 12.26
C LEU A 124 -9.89 27.22 12.17
N ASP A 125 -9.77 27.89 13.32
CA ASP A 125 -9.81 29.35 13.43
C ASP A 125 -8.41 30.01 13.35
N ALA A 126 -7.38 29.25 12.96
CA ALA A 126 -6.03 29.79 12.83
C ALA A 126 -5.97 30.93 11.81
N PRO A 127 -5.36 32.09 12.15
CA PRO A 127 -5.21 33.19 11.22
C PRO A 127 -4.47 32.76 9.95
N ILE A 128 -4.96 33.14 8.77
CA ILE A 128 -4.41 32.75 7.46
C ILE A 128 -2.91 33.02 7.33
N LEU A 129 -2.42 34.14 7.90
CA LEU A 129 -1.01 34.48 7.88
C LEU A 129 -0.15 33.52 8.71
N SER A 130 -0.67 33.01 9.82
CA SER A 130 0.02 32.01 10.64
C SER A 130 0.13 30.68 9.90
N VAL A 131 -0.93 30.29 9.19
CA VAL A 131 -0.96 29.09 8.35
C VAL A 131 0.04 29.19 7.20
N LEU A 132 0.08 30.32 6.49
CA LEU A 132 1.06 30.57 5.42
C LEU A 132 2.50 30.51 5.96
N ASN A 133 2.77 31.09 7.13
CA ASN A 133 4.09 31.04 7.74
C ASN A 133 4.50 29.63 8.13
N ARG A 134 3.57 28.79 8.60
CA ARG A 134 3.86 27.38 8.88
C ARG A 134 4.26 26.61 7.62
N PHE A 135 3.58 26.80 6.48
CA PHE A 135 4.00 26.21 5.22
C PHE A 135 5.37 26.70 4.75
N ARG A 136 5.68 27.98 4.95
CA ARG A 136 7.01 28.55 4.60
C ARG A 136 8.14 28.00 5.45
N GLN A 137 7.90 27.77 6.73
CA GLN A 137 8.92 27.27 7.68
C GLN A 137 9.12 25.74 7.55
N SER A 138 8.14 25.02 7.03
CA SER A 138 8.20 23.58 6.90
C SER A 138 8.68 23.17 5.51
N VAL A 139 9.95 22.81 5.39
CA VAL A 139 10.58 22.41 4.12
C VAL A 139 9.99 21.12 3.54
N SER A 140 9.38 20.28 4.38
CA SER A 140 8.89 18.93 4.00
C SER A 140 7.38 18.71 4.12
N ALA A 141 6.65 19.61 4.77
CA ALA A 141 5.21 19.46 4.94
C ALA A 141 4.44 20.10 3.78
N HIS A 142 3.83 19.29 2.95
CA HIS A 142 2.96 19.71 1.86
C HIS A 142 1.48 19.78 2.26
N PHE A 143 1.15 19.38 3.49
CA PHE A 143 -0.19 19.44 4.06
C PHE A 143 -0.13 19.51 5.58
N PHE A 144 -1.19 20.01 6.20
CA PHE A 144 -1.42 19.96 7.64
C PHE A 144 -2.83 19.43 7.92
N PRO A 145 -3.01 18.55 8.93
CA PRO A 145 -4.33 18.23 9.45
C PRO A 145 -4.97 19.48 10.07
N VAL A 146 -6.28 19.61 9.94
CA VAL A 146 -7.07 20.68 10.57
C VAL A 146 -7.94 20.05 11.64
N VAL A 147 -7.96 20.65 12.84
CA VAL A 147 -8.73 20.18 13.98
C VAL A 147 -9.74 21.22 14.44
N ASN A 148 -10.83 20.76 15.08
CA ASN A 148 -11.79 21.61 15.77
C ASN A 148 -11.31 21.96 17.20
N GLU A 149 -12.09 22.72 17.95
CA GLU A 149 -11.83 23.10 19.35
C GLU A 149 -11.63 21.91 20.30
N LEU A 150 -12.17 20.73 19.96
CA LEU A 150 -12.02 19.50 20.72
C LEU A 150 -10.76 18.70 20.33
N GLY A 151 -9.96 19.18 19.37
CA GLY A 151 -8.78 18.48 18.86
C GLY A 151 -9.12 17.35 17.89
N GLU A 152 -10.37 17.24 17.42
CA GLU A 152 -10.79 16.20 16.49
C GLU A 152 -10.43 16.61 15.05
N PRO A 153 -9.86 15.70 14.23
CA PRO A 153 -9.51 15.99 12.85
C PRO A 153 -10.76 16.17 11.99
N ILE A 154 -10.88 17.33 11.35
CA ILE A 154 -12.00 17.70 10.47
C ILE A 154 -11.60 17.78 9.00
N GLY A 155 -10.29 17.79 8.69
CA GLY A 155 -9.83 17.86 7.31
C GLY A 155 -8.32 17.93 7.18
N ILE A 156 -7.88 18.16 5.95
CA ILE A 156 -6.48 18.34 5.57
C ILE A 156 -6.38 19.58 4.70
N LEU A 157 -5.51 20.53 5.07
CA LEU A 157 -5.17 21.68 4.27
C LEU A 157 -3.86 21.42 3.52
N ARG A 158 -3.87 21.52 2.18
CA ARG A 158 -2.68 21.33 1.34
C ARG A 158 -2.10 22.67 0.90
N GLU A 159 -0.79 22.74 0.80
CA GLU A 159 -0.07 23.93 0.35
C GLU A 159 -0.59 24.45 -1.02
N ARG A 160 -0.86 23.53 -1.96
CA ARG A 160 -1.38 23.88 -3.29
C ARG A 160 -2.75 24.55 -3.25
N ASP A 161 -3.61 24.14 -2.31
CA ASP A 161 -4.96 24.69 -2.18
C ASP A 161 -4.89 26.13 -1.64
N MET A 162 -3.96 26.36 -0.70
CA MET A 162 -3.64 27.71 -0.20
C MET A 162 -3.07 28.61 -1.29
N LYS A 163 -2.11 28.13 -2.09
CA LYS A 163 -1.53 28.90 -3.19
C LYS A 163 -2.58 29.31 -4.20
N ASN A 164 -3.46 28.39 -4.58
CA ASN A 164 -4.56 28.69 -5.52
C ASN A 164 -5.49 29.79 -4.99
N TRP A 165 -5.76 29.80 -3.69
CA TRP A 165 -6.59 30.83 -3.07
C TRP A 165 -5.86 32.19 -2.97
N VAL A 166 -4.63 32.21 -2.49
CA VAL A 166 -3.82 33.43 -2.33
C VAL A 166 -3.57 34.13 -3.67
N TYR A 167 -3.37 33.36 -4.74
CA TYR A 167 -3.18 33.91 -6.10
C TYR A 167 -4.48 34.10 -6.87
N SER A 168 -5.64 33.83 -6.27
CA SER A 168 -6.93 34.14 -6.91
C SER A 168 -7.20 35.65 -6.84
N PRO A 169 -8.03 36.20 -7.77
CA PRO A 169 -8.42 37.63 -7.77
C PRO A 169 -9.09 38.08 -6.46
N PHE A 170 -9.59 37.15 -5.67
CA PHE A 170 -10.28 37.42 -4.39
C PHE A 170 -9.37 37.20 -3.15
N GLY A 171 -8.18 36.67 -3.32
CA GLY A 171 -7.27 36.32 -2.21
C GLY A 171 -6.30 37.44 -1.78
N ILE A 172 -6.21 38.53 -2.52
CA ILE A 172 -5.26 39.61 -2.29
C ILE A 172 -5.90 40.82 -1.58
N SER A 173 -7.17 40.72 -1.19
CA SER A 173 -7.90 41.81 -0.49
C SER A 173 -7.79 41.69 1.04
N LEU A 174 -6.59 41.39 1.56
CA LEU A 174 -6.30 41.41 2.99
C LEU A 174 -5.21 42.41 3.29
#